data_b90966743b0e39b9ef4f250edd61db78
#
_entry.id   b90966743b0e39b9ef4f250edd61db78
#
_cell.length_a   1.000
_cell.length_b   1.000
_cell.length_c   1.000
_cell.angle_alpha   90.00
_cell.angle_beta   90.00
_cell.angle_gamma   90.00
#
_symmetry.space_group_name_H-M   'P 1'
#
loop_
_entity.id
_entity.type
_entity.pdbx_description
1 polymer ?
#
loop_
_entity_poly.entity_id
_entity_poly.type
_entity_poly.pdbx_seq_one_letter_code
_entity_poly.pdbx_strand_id
1 'polypeptide(L)'
;MVTFRPELIIVDDESSIRATLSLVFTELGYSVRSASDGFSALALIHECMPNILLSDLNMPGMSGFELLSVVRRIHPTIHVVATSGAFSGKSVPHGIAADAFYEKASGLSSLFDAIKQGARSDSTIRRSSDGSTPIWLSPTRWLASDDLYILMGCPRCLRAFPKPSTDKQQLITETECFHCRATISYAIVPTPDASSPPSYSYETIDIDGITVPFDASHTDRHNSN
;
A
#
# COMPACT_ATOMS: atom_id res chain seq x y z
N MET A 1 23.28 27.09 -10.18
CA MET A 1 23.34 25.80 -9.48
C MET A 1 21.93 25.29 -9.32
N VAL A 2 21.59 24.18 -9.99
CA VAL A 2 20.29 23.50 -9.75
C VAL A 2 20.41 22.80 -8.41
N THR A 3 19.76 23.32 -7.39
CA THR A 3 19.68 22.65 -6.08
C THR A 3 18.84 21.42 -6.24
N PHE A 4 19.45 20.25 -6.10
CA PHE A 4 18.73 18.97 -6.08
C PHE A 4 17.77 18.97 -4.88
N ARG A 5 16.46 18.88 -5.16
CA ARG A 5 15.41 18.72 -4.15
C ARG A 5 14.94 17.27 -4.18
N PRO A 6 15.10 16.51 -3.10
CA PRO A 6 14.58 15.15 -3.06
C PRO A 6 13.06 15.14 -3.26
N GLU A 7 12.57 14.26 -4.12
CA GLU A 7 11.13 14.08 -4.33
C GLU A 7 10.52 13.16 -3.28
N LEU A 8 9.44 13.64 -2.65
CA LEU A 8 8.68 12.95 -1.63
C LEU A 8 7.23 12.82 -2.08
N ILE A 9 6.68 11.60 -2.07
CA ILE A 9 5.24 11.36 -2.18
C ILE A 9 4.69 11.03 -0.80
N ILE A 10 3.62 11.73 -0.41
CA ILE A 10 2.88 11.53 0.84
C ILE A 10 1.54 10.90 0.50
N VAL A 11 1.22 9.75 1.08
CA VAL A 11 -0.03 9.02 0.86
C VAL A 11 -0.74 8.82 2.19
N ASP A 12 -1.93 9.40 2.30
CA ASP A 12 -2.75 9.34 3.51
C ASP A 12 -4.19 9.67 3.11
N ASP A 13 -5.20 8.99 3.59
CA ASP A 13 -6.60 9.27 3.24
C ASP A 13 -7.12 10.53 3.93
N GLU A 14 -6.49 10.96 5.03
CA GLU A 14 -6.85 12.17 5.76
C GLU A 14 -6.24 13.42 5.11
N SER A 15 -7.09 14.29 4.55
CA SER A 15 -6.67 15.49 3.83
C SER A 15 -5.90 16.49 4.69
N SER A 16 -6.23 16.61 5.97
CA SER A 16 -5.55 17.49 6.94
C SER A 16 -4.11 17.07 7.19
N ILE A 17 -3.86 15.77 7.32
CA ILE A 17 -2.51 15.19 7.49
C ILE A 17 -1.71 15.43 6.21
N ARG A 18 -2.27 15.12 5.04
CA ARG A 18 -1.58 15.38 3.75
C ARG A 18 -1.18 16.84 3.60
N ALA A 19 -2.11 17.77 3.87
CA ALA A 19 -1.84 19.20 3.73
C ALA A 19 -0.76 19.66 4.68
N THR A 20 -0.83 19.27 5.96
CA THR A 20 0.15 19.64 6.99
C THR A 20 1.53 19.11 6.66
N LEU A 21 1.66 17.83 6.36
CA LEU A 21 2.94 17.22 6.04
C LEU A 21 3.52 17.77 4.72
N SER A 22 2.67 18.04 3.71
CA SER A 22 3.12 18.66 2.46
C SER A 22 3.73 20.03 2.70
N LEU A 23 3.09 20.86 3.52
CA LEU A 23 3.61 22.17 3.87
C LEU A 23 4.96 22.04 4.59
N VAL A 24 5.02 21.22 5.64
CA VAL A 24 6.23 21.03 6.46
C VAL A 24 7.41 20.55 5.61
N PHE A 25 7.22 19.54 4.77
CA PHE A 25 8.32 19.00 3.97
C PHE A 25 8.71 19.92 2.81
N THR A 26 7.79 20.71 2.27
CA THR A 26 8.12 21.75 1.28
C THR A 26 9.02 22.83 1.90
N GLU A 27 8.72 23.28 3.10
CA GLU A 27 9.56 24.25 3.85
C GLU A 27 10.94 23.66 4.19
N LEU A 28 11.03 22.35 4.40
CA LEU A 28 12.30 21.63 4.59
C LEU A 28 13.09 21.39 3.28
N GLY A 29 12.57 21.85 2.15
CA GLY A 29 13.26 21.82 0.86
C GLY A 29 13.01 20.57 0.01
N TYR A 30 12.01 19.75 0.32
CA TYR A 30 11.58 18.64 -0.52
C TYR A 30 10.66 19.12 -1.66
N SER A 31 10.68 18.42 -2.79
CA SER A 31 9.63 18.50 -3.80
C SER A 31 8.52 17.53 -3.40
N VAL A 32 7.36 18.03 -3.00
CA VAL A 32 6.31 17.20 -2.40
C VAL A 32 5.13 17.04 -3.36
N ARG A 33 4.70 15.80 -3.57
CA ARG A 33 3.42 15.43 -4.16
C ARG A 33 2.62 14.62 -3.15
N SER A 34 1.29 14.63 -3.24
CA SER A 34 0.45 13.86 -2.32
C SER A 34 -0.66 13.12 -3.03
N ALA A 35 -1.05 11.99 -2.47
CA ALA A 35 -2.14 11.14 -2.94
C ALA A 35 -3.08 10.78 -1.78
N SER A 36 -4.37 10.61 -2.07
CA SER A 36 -5.39 10.25 -1.08
C SER A 36 -5.55 8.75 -0.88
N ASP A 37 -4.98 7.94 -1.76
CA ASP A 37 -5.13 6.49 -1.80
C ASP A 37 -3.97 5.83 -2.56
N GLY A 38 -3.89 4.50 -2.46
CA GLY A 38 -2.80 3.74 -3.07
C GLY A 38 -2.79 3.77 -4.59
N PHE A 39 -3.95 3.82 -5.26
CA PHE A 39 -4.02 3.86 -6.73
C PHE A 39 -3.52 5.20 -7.27
N SER A 40 -3.96 6.30 -6.66
CA SER A 40 -3.48 7.65 -6.98
C SER A 40 -1.97 7.77 -6.74
N ALA A 41 -1.45 7.15 -5.68
CA ALA A 41 -0.02 7.11 -5.40
C ALA A 41 0.77 6.37 -6.50
N LEU A 42 0.29 5.22 -6.96
CA LEU A 42 0.91 4.48 -8.08
C LEU A 42 0.91 5.28 -9.37
N ALA A 43 -0.16 6.03 -9.66
CA ALA A 43 -0.21 6.94 -10.82
C ALA A 43 0.88 8.02 -10.73
N LEU A 44 1.02 8.68 -9.58
CA LEU A 44 2.07 9.68 -9.35
C LEU A 44 3.49 9.08 -9.47
N ILE A 45 3.72 7.87 -8.95
CA ILE A 45 5.01 7.18 -9.09
C ILE A 45 5.32 6.88 -10.55
N HIS A 46 4.31 6.49 -11.33
CA HIS A 46 4.47 6.22 -12.75
C HIS A 46 4.82 7.48 -13.56
N GLU A 47 4.24 8.63 -13.22
CA GLU A 47 4.55 9.91 -13.85
C GLU A 47 6.00 10.35 -13.58
N CYS A 48 6.41 10.30 -12.33
CA CYS A 48 7.76 10.65 -11.90
C CYS A 48 8.13 9.87 -10.63
N MET A 49 9.20 9.09 -10.72
CA MET A 49 9.64 8.23 -9.63
C MET A 49 10.21 9.05 -8.47
N PRO A 50 9.65 8.97 -7.26
CA PRO A 50 10.15 9.72 -6.11
C PRO A 50 11.41 9.09 -5.52
N ASN A 51 12.13 9.86 -4.72
CA ASN A 51 13.20 9.35 -3.86
C ASN A 51 12.62 8.63 -2.64
N ILE A 52 11.49 9.17 -2.11
CA ILE A 52 10.90 8.75 -0.83
C ILE A 52 9.39 8.62 -1.01
N LEU A 53 8.83 7.54 -0.48
CA LEU A 53 7.40 7.32 -0.32
C LEU A 53 7.08 7.25 1.17
N LEU A 54 6.23 8.14 1.65
CA LEU A 54 5.65 8.12 2.98
C LEU A 54 4.19 7.71 2.85
N SER A 55 3.79 6.59 3.43
CA SER A 55 2.43 6.07 3.27
C SER A 55 1.81 5.64 4.59
N ASP A 56 0.57 6.08 4.82
CA ASP A 56 -0.26 5.45 5.83
C ASP A 56 -0.54 3.98 5.46
N LEU A 57 -0.63 3.13 6.48
CA LEU A 57 -0.95 1.71 6.32
C LEU A 57 -2.46 1.47 6.21
N ASN A 58 -3.26 2.27 6.91
CA ASN A 58 -4.70 2.06 7.06
C ASN A 58 -5.48 3.02 6.18
N MET A 59 -5.56 2.72 4.90
CA MET A 59 -6.33 3.51 3.95
C MET A 59 -7.45 2.67 3.33
N PRO A 60 -8.60 3.28 2.97
CA PRO A 60 -9.66 2.59 2.25
C PRO A 60 -9.22 2.22 0.83
N GLY A 61 -9.84 1.19 0.27
CA GLY A 61 -9.48 0.67 -1.06
C GLY A 61 -8.16 -0.10 -1.03
N MET A 62 -7.14 0.42 -1.70
CA MET A 62 -5.79 -0.15 -1.60
C MET A 62 -5.13 0.31 -0.30
N SER A 63 -4.92 -0.61 0.62
CA SER A 63 -4.21 -0.36 1.87
C SER A 63 -2.74 0.01 1.64
N GLY A 64 -2.11 0.71 2.60
CA GLY A 64 -0.68 0.96 2.53
C GLY A 64 0.16 -0.31 2.50
N PHE A 65 -0.27 -1.38 3.16
CA PHE A 65 0.41 -2.68 3.08
C PHE A 65 0.51 -3.18 1.64
N GLU A 66 -0.59 -3.13 0.88
CA GLU A 66 -0.64 -3.53 -0.52
C GLU A 66 0.21 -2.60 -1.38
N LEU A 67 0.03 -1.29 -1.24
CA LEU A 67 0.81 -0.28 -1.95
C LEU A 67 2.32 -0.50 -1.77
N LEU A 68 2.78 -0.62 -0.51
CA LEU A 68 4.21 -0.78 -0.22
C LEU A 68 4.77 -2.08 -0.79
N SER A 69 4.00 -3.18 -0.78
CA SER A 69 4.42 -4.45 -1.37
C SER A 69 4.58 -4.36 -2.89
N VAL A 70 3.70 -3.62 -3.57
CA VAL A 70 3.79 -3.34 -5.02
C VAL A 70 5.01 -2.48 -5.31
N VAL A 71 5.16 -1.37 -4.59
CA VAL A 71 6.28 -0.42 -4.78
C VAL A 71 7.62 -1.11 -4.57
N ARG A 72 7.77 -1.91 -3.52
CA ARG A 72 9.03 -2.63 -3.25
C ARG A 72 9.42 -3.59 -4.37
N ARG A 73 8.45 -4.20 -5.04
CA ARG A 73 8.70 -5.13 -6.16
C ARG A 73 9.08 -4.43 -7.44
N ILE A 74 8.40 -3.32 -7.77
CA ILE A 74 8.56 -2.63 -9.06
C ILE A 74 9.66 -1.58 -8.98
N HIS A 75 9.78 -0.89 -7.85
CA HIS A 75 10.68 0.24 -7.62
C HIS A 75 11.52 0.05 -6.34
N PRO A 76 12.43 -0.93 -6.28
CA PRO A 76 13.18 -1.26 -5.06
C PRO A 76 14.14 -0.15 -4.59
N THR A 77 14.37 0.86 -5.40
CA THR A 77 15.24 2.01 -5.06
C THR A 77 14.52 3.10 -4.27
N ILE A 78 13.18 3.13 -4.29
CA ILE A 78 12.42 4.10 -3.50
C ILE A 78 12.61 3.80 -2.01
N HIS A 79 12.96 4.84 -1.24
CA HIS A 79 12.94 4.73 0.22
C HIS A 79 11.50 4.80 0.73
N VAL A 80 11.07 3.75 1.39
CA VAL A 80 9.69 3.59 1.82
C VAL A 80 9.59 3.77 3.33
N VAL A 81 8.76 4.71 3.75
CA VAL A 81 8.42 4.93 5.17
C VAL A 81 6.94 4.63 5.37
N ALA A 82 6.63 3.63 6.17
CA ALA A 82 5.27 3.32 6.58
C ALA A 82 4.86 4.18 7.77
N THR A 83 3.62 4.66 7.79
CA THR A 83 3.06 5.36 8.95
C THR A 83 1.79 4.69 9.43
N SER A 84 1.53 4.74 10.73
CA SER A 84 0.24 4.30 11.27
C SER A 84 -0.06 4.93 12.62
N GLY A 85 -1.34 5.18 12.87
CA GLY A 85 -1.86 5.49 14.21
C GLY A 85 -2.38 4.27 14.95
N ALA A 86 -2.61 3.14 14.24
CA ALA A 86 -3.19 1.92 14.81
C ALA A 86 -2.14 0.91 15.29
N PHE A 87 -0.93 0.97 14.74
CA PHE A 87 0.16 0.04 15.08
C PHE A 87 1.28 0.76 15.80
N SER A 88 1.79 0.16 16.88
CA SER A 88 2.89 0.72 17.67
C SER A 88 3.79 -0.39 18.23
N GLY A 89 5.09 -0.11 18.33
CA GLY A 89 6.06 -1.01 18.95
C GLY A 89 5.96 -2.46 18.44
N LYS A 90 5.62 -3.41 19.33
CA LYS A 90 5.52 -4.84 18.99
C LYS A 90 4.28 -5.22 18.19
N SER A 91 3.29 -4.34 18.08
CA SER A 91 2.07 -4.60 17.29
C SER A 91 2.26 -4.32 15.80
N VAL A 92 3.39 -3.74 15.40
CA VAL A 92 3.73 -3.52 13.99
C VAL A 92 3.86 -4.88 13.30
N PRO A 93 3.06 -5.17 12.26
CA PRO A 93 3.12 -6.47 11.58
C PRO A 93 4.48 -6.74 10.95
N HIS A 94 4.96 -7.98 11.10
CA HIS A 94 6.19 -8.40 10.45
C HIS A 94 6.04 -8.46 8.93
N GLY A 95 7.11 -8.14 8.20
CA GLY A 95 7.12 -8.26 6.74
C GLY A 95 6.50 -7.08 6.00
N ILE A 96 6.27 -5.94 6.67
CA ILE A 96 5.93 -4.70 5.98
C ILE A 96 7.07 -4.32 5.04
N ALA A 97 6.75 -4.01 3.80
CA ALA A 97 7.71 -3.67 2.75
C ALA A 97 8.26 -2.23 2.90
N ALA A 98 8.59 -1.81 4.13
CA ALA A 98 9.09 -0.50 4.45
C ALA A 98 10.55 -0.53 4.95
N ASP A 99 11.28 0.53 4.71
CA ASP A 99 12.65 0.73 5.22
C ASP A 99 12.63 1.33 6.62
N ALA A 100 11.58 2.12 6.94
CA ALA A 100 11.35 2.69 8.25
C ALA A 100 9.85 2.71 8.58
N PHE A 101 9.56 2.74 9.86
CA PHE A 101 8.19 2.86 10.38
C PHE A 101 8.09 4.07 11.29
N TYR A 102 7.02 4.84 11.11
CA TYR A 102 6.69 6.00 11.92
C TYR A 102 5.33 5.81 12.60
N GLU A 103 5.31 5.85 13.91
CA GLU A 103 4.08 5.90 14.70
C GLU A 103 3.56 7.34 14.77
N LYS A 104 2.33 7.59 14.27
CA LYS A 104 1.77 8.96 14.15
C LYS A 104 1.74 9.75 15.48
N ALA A 105 1.79 9.09 16.63
CA ALA A 105 1.81 9.72 17.96
C ALA A 105 3.22 9.98 18.50
N SER A 106 4.30 9.54 17.84
CA SER A 106 5.65 9.55 18.40
C SER A 106 6.43 10.87 18.23
N GLY A 107 5.79 11.90 17.68
CA GLY A 107 6.39 13.22 17.45
C GLY A 107 7.13 13.34 16.10
N LEU A 108 7.18 14.56 15.57
CA LEU A 108 7.70 14.82 14.21
C LEU A 108 9.21 14.57 14.04
N SER A 109 10.00 14.61 15.14
CA SER A 109 11.45 14.39 15.07
C SER A 109 11.80 13.00 14.51
N SER A 110 11.12 11.96 14.96
CA SER A 110 11.32 10.60 14.47
C SER A 110 10.90 10.43 13.01
N LEU A 111 9.86 11.13 12.56
CA LEU A 111 9.47 11.17 11.15
C LEU A 111 10.56 11.83 10.30
N PHE A 112 11.10 12.96 10.75
CA PHE A 112 12.18 13.65 10.03
C PHE A 112 13.43 12.79 9.90
N ASP A 113 13.77 12.04 10.95
CA ASP A 113 14.94 11.14 10.89
C ASP A 113 14.70 9.97 9.92
N ALA A 114 13.51 9.39 9.89
CA ALA A 114 13.14 8.35 8.94
C ALA A 114 13.22 8.85 7.48
N ILE A 115 12.70 10.05 7.21
CA ILE A 115 12.74 10.67 5.88
C ILE A 115 14.18 11.05 5.47
N LYS A 116 14.98 11.62 6.37
CA LYS A 116 16.37 12.01 6.09
C LYS A 116 17.27 10.82 5.74
N GLN A 117 17.02 9.66 6.31
CA GLN A 117 17.73 8.43 5.96
C GLN A 117 17.55 8.10 4.47
N GLY A 118 16.32 8.26 3.94
CA GLY A 118 16.01 8.05 2.53
C GLY A 118 16.67 9.06 1.60
N ALA A 119 16.72 10.33 2.00
CA ALA A 119 17.35 11.39 1.20
C ALA A 119 18.89 11.24 1.10
N ARG A 120 19.51 10.55 2.06
CA ARG A 120 20.98 10.28 2.10
C ARG A 120 21.36 8.96 1.47
N SER A 121 20.43 8.05 1.29
CA SER A 121 20.70 6.76 0.66
C SER A 121 21.02 6.98 -0.80
N ASP A 122 22.20 6.56 -1.22
CA ASP A 122 22.57 6.50 -2.63
C ASP A 122 21.54 5.61 -3.33
N SER A 123 20.82 6.17 -4.31
CA SER A 123 19.75 5.49 -5.05
C SER A 123 20.25 4.25 -5.83
N THR A 124 21.55 3.99 -5.81
CA THR A 124 22.17 2.81 -6.42
C THR A 124 22.06 1.55 -5.56
N ILE A 125 21.75 1.68 -4.26
CA ILE A 125 21.57 0.51 -3.38
C ILE A 125 20.19 -0.09 -3.66
N ARG A 126 20.15 -1.14 -4.50
CA ARG A 126 18.97 -1.97 -4.67
C ARG A 126 18.67 -2.67 -3.33
N ARG A 127 17.61 -2.25 -2.67
CA ARG A 127 17.07 -3.01 -1.53
C ARG A 127 16.51 -4.31 -2.10
N SER A 128 16.95 -5.43 -1.53
CA SER A 128 16.69 -6.75 -2.08
C SER A 128 15.21 -6.97 -2.41
N SER A 129 14.93 -7.06 -3.71
CA SER A 129 13.68 -7.57 -4.24
C SER A 129 13.78 -9.09 -4.45
N ASP A 130 14.42 -9.79 -3.51
CA ASP A 130 14.75 -11.23 -3.60
C ASP A 130 13.53 -12.17 -3.54
N GLY A 131 12.32 -11.59 -3.62
CA GLY A 131 11.08 -12.36 -3.52
C GLY A 131 10.69 -12.74 -2.09
N SER A 132 11.50 -12.42 -1.10
CA SER A 132 11.23 -12.72 0.32
C SER A 132 10.16 -11.79 0.91
N THR A 133 9.95 -10.59 0.34
CA THR A 133 8.91 -9.68 0.80
C THR A 133 7.53 -10.23 0.42
N PRO A 134 6.63 -10.48 1.38
CA PRO A 134 5.32 -11.04 1.09
C PRO A 134 4.47 -10.05 0.28
N ILE A 135 3.56 -10.59 -0.52
CA ILE A 135 2.47 -9.80 -1.11
C ILE A 135 1.43 -9.61 -0.02
N TRP A 136 1.11 -8.37 0.31
CA TRP A 136 0.02 -8.08 1.21
C TRP A 136 -1.29 -8.03 0.43
N LEU A 137 -2.33 -8.69 0.94
CA LEU A 137 -3.61 -8.87 0.26
C LEU A 137 -4.75 -8.59 1.23
N SER A 138 -5.70 -7.76 0.81
CA SER A 138 -6.95 -7.55 1.56
C SER A 138 -7.93 -8.69 1.28
N PRO A 139 -8.59 -9.25 2.30
CA PRO A 139 -9.63 -10.25 2.11
C PRO A 139 -10.83 -9.63 1.39
N THR A 140 -11.35 -10.34 0.39
CA THR A 140 -12.56 -9.94 -0.35
C THR A 140 -13.66 -10.93 -0.05
N ARG A 141 -14.85 -10.45 0.32
CA ARG A 141 -16.06 -11.29 0.44
C ARG A 141 -16.66 -11.55 -0.93
N TRP A 142 -16.93 -12.81 -1.25
CA TRP A 142 -17.74 -13.15 -2.41
C TRP A 142 -19.22 -13.11 -2.04
N LEU A 143 -20.02 -12.42 -2.86
CA LEU A 143 -21.47 -12.22 -2.62
C LEU A 143 -22.30 -13.53 -2.58
N ALA A 144 -21.74 -14.66 -3.01
CA ALA A 144 -22.42 -15.94 -3.10
C ALA A 144 -22.15 -16.88 -1.91
N SER A 145 -21.21 -16.57 -1.02
CA SER A 145 -20.90 -17.40 0.15
C SER A 145 -20.36 -16.54 1.29
N ASP A 146 -20.58 -16.99 2.53
CA ASP A 146 -20.00 -16.35 3.72
C ASP A 146 -18.48 -16.57 3.84
N ASP A 147 -17.88 -17.30 2.90
CA ASP A 147 -16.46 -17.57 2.89
C ASP A 147 -15.68 -16.36 2.39
N LEU A 148 -14.59 -16.05 3.08
CA LEU A 148 -13.63 -15.04 2.66
C LEU A 148 -12.64 -15.65 1.67
N TYR A 149 -12.45 -14.99 0.54
CA TYR A 149 -11.46 -15.34 -0.46
C TYR A 149 -10.45 -14.23 -0.65
N ILE A 150 -9.27 -14.61 -1.09
CA ILE A 150 -8.22 -13.69 -1.52
C ILE A 150 -8.03 -13.90 -3.01
N LEU A 151 -8.04 -12.82 -3.77
CA LEU A 151 -7.64 -12.87 -5.18
C LEU A 151 -6.12 -12.70 -5.25
N MET A 152 -5.43 -13.79 -5.56
CA MET A 152 -3.98 -13.82 -5.60
C MET A 152 -3.45 -13.64 -7.01
N GLY A 153 -2.70 -12.55 -7.25
CA GLY A 153 -1.95 -12.33 -8.49
C GLY A 153 -0.56 -12.97 -8.42
N CYS A 154 -0.25 -13.84 -9.36
CA CYS A 154 1.08 -14.44 -9.42
C CYS A 154 2.10 -13.45 -10.01
N PRO A 155 3.18 -13.09 -9.29
CA PRO A 155 4.17 -12.15 -9.80
C PRO A 155 5.02 -12.70 -10.96
N ARG A 156 5.01 -14.03 -11.15
CA ARG A 156 5.78 -14.69 -12.22
C ARG A 156 5.03 -14.80 -13.53
N CYS A 157 3.76 -15.26 -13.49
CA CYS A 157 2.98 -15.48 -14.72
C CYS A 157 1.86 -14.44 -14.91
N LEU A 158 1.69 -13.52 -13.99
CA LEU A 158 0.71 -12.41 -13.99
C LEU A 158 -0.76 -12.85 -14.02
N ARG A 159 -1.03 -14.15 -13.82
CA ARG A 159 -2.40 -14.68 -13.74
C ARG A 159 -2.89 -14.61 -12.30
N ALA A 160 -4.18 -14.30 -12.15
CA ALA A 160 -4.85 -14.30 -10.86
C ALA A 160 -5.60 -15.61 -10.62
N PHE A 161 -5.75 -16.01 -9.37
CA PHE A 161 -6.55 -17.16 -8.95
C PHE A 161 -7.12 -16.92 -7.54
N PRO A 162 -8.33 -17.40 -7.26
CA PRO A 162 -8.92 -17.29 -5.93
C PRO A 162 -8.28 -18.31 -4.99
N LYS A 163 -8.11 -17.92 -3.74
CA LYS A 163 -7.69 -18.78 -2.64
C LYS A 163 -8.59 -18.57 -1.44
N PRO A 164 -9.15 -19.62 -0.80
CA PRO A 164 -9.89 -19.47 0.45
C PRO A 164 -8.99 -18.82 1.52
N SER A 165 -9.54 -17.80 2.20
CA SER A 165 -8.88 -17.20 3.36
C SER A 165 -9.26 -18.01 4.58
N THR A 166 -8.39 -18.92 4.99
CA THR A 166 -8.59 -19.75 6.19
C THR A 166 -7.99 -19.13 7.44
N ASP A 167 -7.29 -18.00 7.30
CA ASP A 167 -6.40 -17.50 8.34
C ASP A 167 -6.94 -16.27 9.04
N LYS A 168 -7.03 -16.42 10.36
CA LYS A 168 -7.34 -15.33 11.30
C LYS A 168 -6.08 -14.63 11.83
N GLN A 169 -4.88 -14.94 11.34
CA GLN A 169 -3.62 -14.45 11.87
C GLN A 169 -2.72 -13.84 10.79
N GLN A 170 -2.03 -12.78 11.19
CA GLN A 170 -1.08 -11.98 10.41
C GLN A 170 0.24 -12.74 10.13
N LEU A 171 0.17 -14.00 9.72
CA LEU A 171 1.37 -14.79 9.44
C LEU A 171 1.72 -14.70 7.96
N ILE A 172 3.01 -14.54 7.68
CA ILE A 172 3.53 -14.72 6.33
C ILE A 172 3.37 -16.19 5.97
N THR A 173 2.67 -16.45 4.89
CA THR A 173 2.33 -17.80 4.43
C THR A 173 2.85 -17.98 3.00
N GLU A 174 3.21 -19.20 2.65
CA GLU A 174 3.60 -19.56 1.30
C GLU A 174 2.50 -20.36 0.61
N THR A 175 2.36 -20.16 -0.69
CA THR A 175 1.48 -20.95 -1.56
C THR A 175 2.10 -21.12 -2.93
N GLU A 176 1.64 -22.11 -3.67
CA GLU A 176 2.03 -22.28 -5.07
C GLU A 176 1.01 -21.64 -6.00
N CYS A 177 1.51 -21.01 -7.05
CA CYS A 177 0.66 -20.53 -8.13
C CYS A 177 -0.04 -21.69 -8.82
N PHE A 178 -1.35 -21.63 -8.92
CA PHE A 178 -2.15 -22.65 -9.61
C PHE A 178 -1.73 -22.86 -11.08
N HIS A 179 -1.25 -21.80 -11.75
CA HIS A 179 -0.94 -21.84 -13.18
C HIS A 179 0.50 -22.22 -13.50
N CYS A 180 1.49 -21.72 -12.76
CA CYS A 180 2.91 -21.88 -13.10
C CYS A 180 3.75 -22.54 -12.00
N ARG A 181 3.13 -22.94 -10.90
CA ARG A 181 3.76 -23.60 -9.76
C ARG A 181 4.85 -22.78 -9.04
N ALA A 182 4.96 -21.49 -9.32
CA ALA A 182 5.88 -20.63 -8.58
C ALA A 182 5.41 -20.46 -7.14
N THR A 183 6.33 -20.54 -6.19
CA THR A 183 6.08 -20.23 -4.79
C THR A 183 5.80 -18.75 -4.63
N ILE A 184 4.77 -18.39 -3.88
CA ILE A 184 4.33 -17.04 -3.58
C ILE A 184 4.26 -16.90 -2.07
N SER A 185 5.06 -15.98 -1.53
CA SER A 185 4.96 -15.57 -0.13
C SER A 185 3.93 -14.43 -0.02
N TYR A 186 2.96 -14.56 0.87
CA TYR A 186 1.90 -13.57 1.06
C TYR A 186 1.53 -13.38 2.53
N ALA A 187 0.89 -12.27 2.83
CA ALA A 187 0.32 -11.97 4.15
C ALA A 187 -1.05 -11.31 3.96
N ILE A 188 -1.92 -11.49 4.94
CA ILE A 188 -3.25 -10.86 4.96
C ILE A 188 -3.15 -9.52 5.66
N VAL A 189 -3.72 -8.47 5.04
CA VAL A 189 -3.78 -7.13 5.63
C VAL A 189 -4.55 -7.21 6.95
N PRO A 190 -3.95 -6.79 8.06
CA PRO A 190 -4.64 -6.81 9.34
C PRO A 190 -5.77 -5.77 9.35
N THR A 191 -6.95 -6.17 9.76
CA THR A 191 -8.05 -5.24 10.02
C THR A 191 -7.86 -4.65 11.42
N PRO A 192 -7.86 -3.31 11.59
CA PRO A 192 -7.67 -2.67 12.89
C PRO A 192 -8.77 -3.04 13.91
N ASP A 193 -9.94 -3.44 13.43
CA ASP A 193 -11.09 -3.81 14.25
C ASP A 193 -11.69 -5.14 13.74
N ALA A 194 -11.43 -6.22 14.45
CA ALA A 194 -12.01 -7.54 14.15
C ALA A 194 -13.54 -7.58 14.39
N SER A 195 -14.14 -6.50 14.89
CA SER A 195 -15.57 -6.39 15.18
C SER A 195 -16.40 -5.78 14.05
N SER A 196 -15.78 -5.18 13.03
CA SER A 196 -16.48 -4.59 11.90
C SER A 196 -15.86 -5.10 10.60
N PRO A 197 -16.57 -5.93 9.81
CA PRO A 197 -16.09 -6.24 8.47
C PRO A 197 -16.05 -4.95 7.65
N PRO A 198 -15.03 -4.75 6.78
CA PRO A 198 -14.98 -3.59 5.91
C PRO A 198 -16.28 -3.54 5.10
N SER A 199 -17.01 -2.44 5.22
CA SER A 199 -18.25 -2.18 4.48
C SER A 199 -17.92 -1.73 3.05
N TYR A 200 -17.29 -2.58 2.26
CA TYR A 200 -17.17 -2.36 0.82
C TYR A 200 -18.45 -2.89 0.17
N SER A 201 -19.33 -2.00 -0.24
CA SER A 201 -20.44 -2.32 -1.14
C SER A 201 -19.90 -2.30 -2.57
N TYR A 202 -19.54 -3.46 -3.09
CA TYR A 202 -19.27 -3.60 -4.52
C TYR A 202 -20.60 -3.82 -5.24
N GLU A 203 -20.89 -2.99 -6.23
CA GLU A 203 -21.87 -3.33 -7.26
C GLU A 203 -21.24 -4.31 -8.25
N THR A 204 -22.02 -5.22 -8.76
CA THR A 204 -21.53 -6.18 -9.75
C THR A 204 -21.94 -5.70 -11.13
N ILE A 205 -20.99 -5.70 -12.07
CA ILE A 205 -21.25 -5.53 -13.50
C ILE A 205 -21.08 -6.89 -14.18
N ASP A 206 -22.04 -7.22 -15.03
CA ASP A 206 -21.94 -8.39 -15.89
C ASP A 206 -21.27 -7.98 -17.20
N ILE A 207 -20.10 -8.55 -17.47
CA ILE A 207 -19.35 -8.35 -18.71
C ILE A 207 -19.26 -9.73 -19.38
N ASP A 208 -20.04 -9.93 -20.44
CA ASP A 208 -20.07 -11.16 -21.23
C ASP A 208 -20.30 -12.46 -20.42
N GLY A 209 -21.20 -12.40 -19.41
CA GLY A 209 -21.54 -13.55 -18.57
C GLY A 209 -20.55 -13.79 -17.43
N ILE A 210 -19.62 -12.90 -17.20
CA ILE A 210 -18.71 -12.88 -16.04
C ILE A 210 -19.11 -11.75 -15.12
N THR A 211 -19.63 -12.07 -13.94
CA THR A 211 -19.96 -11.07 -12.90
C THR A 211 -18.69 -10.57 -12.25
N VAL A 212 -18.36 -9.29 -12.46
CA VAL A 212 -17.16 -8.64 -11.91
C VAL A 212 -17.59 -7.65 -10.83
N PRO A 213 -17.00 -7.67 -9.63
CA PRO A 213 -17.28 -6.66 -8.61
C PRO A 213 -16.73 -5.30 -9.04
N PHE A 214 -17.55 -4.25 -8.92
CA PHE A 214 -17.20 -2.86 -9.23
C PHE A 214 -17.41 -1.97 -8.00
N ASP A 215 -16.45 -1.12 -7.69
CA ASP A 215 -16.58 -0.13 -6.63
C ASP A 215 -17.37 1.09 -7.13
N ALA A 216 -18.62 1.19 -6.69
CA ALA A 216 -19.53 2.27 -7.09
C ALA A 216 -19.23 3.61 -6.42
N SER A 217 -18.29 3.70 -5.50
CA SER A 217 -18.03 4.92 -4.71
C SER A 217 -17.40 6.07 -5.52
N HIS A 218 -17.05 5.86 -6.79
CA HIS A 218 -16.40 6.84 -7.66
C HIS A 218 -17.24 7.41 -8.80
N THR A 219 -18.55 7.06 -8.95
CA THR A 219 -19.34 7.48 -10.10
C THR A 219 -20.13 8.79 -9.94
N ASP A 220 -20.14 9.45 -8.79
CA ASP A 220 -20.96 10.66 -8.58
C ASP A 220 -20.14 11.97 -8.49
N ARG A 221 -19.37 12.33 -9.52
CA ARG A 221 -18.89 13.72 -9.69
C ARG A 221 -18.73 14.20 -11.12
N HIS A 222 -19.53 13.77 -12.07
CA HIS A 222 -19.63 14.46 -13.35
C HIS A 222 -21.05 14.38 -13.93
N ASN A 223 -22.02 15.06 -13.27
CA ASN A 223 -23.18 15.59 -13.98
C ASN A 223 -23.88 16.65 -13.12
N SER A 224 -23.43 17.86 -13.16
CA SER A 224 -24.23 19.07 -12.85
C SER A 224 -23.62 20.27 -13.54
N ASN A 225 -24.27 20.66 -14.62
CA ASN A 225 -24.13 21.87 -15.48
C ASN A 225 -23.15 21.77 -16.62
#